data_5eae47403cff415da820b220d6886277
#
_entry.id   5eae47403cff415da820b220d6886277
#
_cell.length_a   1.000
_cell.length_b   1.000
_cell.length_c   1.000
_cell.angle_alpha   90.00
_cell.angle_beta   90.00
_cell.angle_gamma   90.00
#
_symmetry.space_group_name_H-M   'P 1'
#
loop_
_entity.id
_entity.type
_entity.pdbx_description
1 polymer ?
#
loop_
_entity_poly.entity_id
_entity_poly.type
_entity_poly.pdbx_seq_one_letter_code
_entity_poly.pdbx_strand_id
1 'polypeptide(L)'
;MPLLTPSSVAAGVLLSQHISWMAGAVPWIFAFITFTGSLSANFQSLKRSIEKPLPMIMALFVLHIFMPVFAWGSGHLIFSGDPLTVTGLIMGVVIPTGITSLIWAAMYKGNVGLTLSIILVDTVLSPFIVPLSLSVLAGANVQMDLWGMMKGLAEMVVIPSIAGMIVNQFSPPVRTQAISRSLSPFSKICLMIVIAINSSEIAPYVTHVDIKFAGIAGMVFFIAMTGYAVAWLIGRLMKRSQDEIVSLIYTGGMRNISAGAVLAVSFFPSQVAVPVVIGMLFQQILAALFGYLLRRFELKPVVMKYEKNRSAT
;
A
#
# COMPACT_ATOMS: atom_id res chain seq x y z
N MET A 1 15.36 -2.60 1.31
CA MET A 1 14.02 -2.24 1.79
C MET A 1 13.61 -2.94 3.09
N PRO A 2 13.72 -4.26 3.29
CA PRO A 2 13.21 -4.90 4.52
C PRO A 2 13.81 -4.37 5.83
N LEU A 3 15.06 -3.96 5.84
CA LEU A 3 15.71 -3.40 7.03
C LEU A 3 15.56 -1.86 7.15
N LEU A 4 15.40 -1.16 6.04
CA LEU A 4 15.32 0.31 6.03
C LEU A 4 14.04 0.82 6.71
N THR A 5 12.90 0.18 6.47
CA THR A 5 11.63 0.57 7.09
C THR A 5 11.66 0.42 8.62
N PRO A 6 12.00 -0.75 9.20
CA PRO A 6 12.13 -0.87 10.65
C PRO A 6 13.15 0.09 11.26
N SER A 7 14.31 0.30 10.60
CA SER A 7 15.32 1.25 11.08
C SER A 7 14.82 2.69 11.07
N SER A 8 14.04 3.09 10.04
CA SER A 8 13.45 4.43 9.99
C SER A 8 12.37 4.62 11.04
N VAL A 9 11.56 3.59 11.32
CA VAL A 9 10.56 3.62 12.42
C VAL A 9 11.27 3.77 13.75
N ALA A 10 12.30 2.96 14.03
CA ALA A 10 13.07 3.04 15.27
C ALA A 10 13.73 4.43 15.43
N ALA A 11 14.39 4.93 14.37
CA ALA A 11 14.99 6.26 14.38
C ALA A 11 13.94 7.36 14.64
N GLY A 12 12.76 7.26 14.03
CA GLY A 12 11.66 8.21 14.24
C GLY A 12 11.17 8.25 15.68
N VAL A 13 10.97 7.09 16.29
CA VAL A 13 10.57 6.99 17.71
C VAL A 13 11.65 7.55 18.63
N LEU A 14 12.92 7.18 18.42
CA LEU A 14 14.04 7.63 19.25
C LEU A 14 14.32 9.14 19.12
N LEU A 15 14.16 9.71 17.94
CA LEU A 15 14.42 11.11 17.62
C LEU A 15 13.15 11.98 17.67
N SER A 16 12.04 11.49 18.21
CA SER A 16 10.72 12.13 18.15
C SER A 16 10.73 13.60 18.58
N GLN A 17 11.43 13.93 19.67
CA GLN A 17 11.55 15.30 20.18
C GLN A 17 12.26 16.27 19.23
N HIS A 18 13.05 15.74 18.29
CA HIS A 18 13.88 16.56 17.40
C HIS A 18 13.30 16.73 15.98
N ILE A 19 12.43 15.79 15.54
CA ILE A 19 11.98 15.74 14.15
C ILE A 19 10.47 15.90 13.96
N SER A 20 9.64 15.83 15.01
CA SER A 20 8.18 15.96 14.90
C SER A 20 7.74 17.29 14.29
N TRP A 21 8.46 18.39 14.53
CA TRP A 21 8.18 19.70 13.92
C TRP A 21 8.20 19.68 12.38
N MET A 22 8.84 18.69 11.77
CA MET A 22 8.90 18.52 10.31
C MET A 22 7.64 17.89 9.72
N ALA A 23 6.63 17.53 10.52
CA ALA A 23 5.40 16.86 10.05
C ALA A 23 4.71 17.65 8.92
N GLY A 24 4.70 18.98 8.97
CA GLY A 24 4.15 19.81 7.91
C GLY A 24 4.85 19.73 6.54
N ALA A 25 6.10 19.27 6.49
CA ALA A 25 6.82 19.06 5.23
C ALA A 25 6.53 17.68 4.58
N VAL A 26 5.96 16.73 5.35
CA VAL A 26 5.76 15.35 4.92
C VAL A 26 4.91 15.23 3.66
N PRO A 27 3.76 15.91 3.49
CA PRO A 27 2.96 15.83 2.26
C PRO A 27 3.76 16.21 1.00
N TRP A 28 4.61 17.22 1.07
CA TRP A 28 5.44 17.69 -0.06
C TRP A 28 6.56 16.70 -0.40
N ILE A 29 7.23 16.17 0.61
CA ILE A 29 8.25 15.12 0.43
C ILE A 29 7.57 13.88 -0.18
N PHE A 30 6.37 13.55 0.28
CA PHE A 30 5.61 12.42 -0.22
C PHE A 30 5.16 12.63 -1.68
N ALA A 31 4.76 13.84 -2.07
CA ALA A 31 4.46 14.19 -3.45
C ALA A 31 5.65 13.95 -4.38
N PHE A 32 6.87 14.31 -3.95
CA PHE A 32 8.09 14.00 -4.70
C PHE A 32 8.33 12.48 -4.85
N ILE A 33 8.12 11.70 -3.78
CA ILE A 33 8.23 10.24 -3.82
C ILE A 33 7.23 9.66 -4.82
N THR A 34 5.99 10.16 -4.79
CA THR A 34 4.91 9.70 -5.67
C THR A 34 5.20 10.04 -7.13
N PHE A 35 5.67 11.24 -7.43
CA PHE A 35 6.11 11.65 -8.75
C PHE A 35 7.18 10.71 -9.30
N THR A 36 8.25 10.47 -8.51
CA THR A 36 9.37 9.63 -8.94
C THR A 36 8.95 8.18 -9.16
N GLY A 37 8.06 7.64 -8.32
CA GLY A 37 7.49 6.30 -8.48
C GLY A 37 6.67 6.16 -9.75
N SER A 38 5.93 7.21 -10.11
CA SER A 38 5.02 7.23 -11.26
C SER A 38 5.72 7.44 -12.61
N LEU A 39 7.02 7.75 -12.64
CA LEU A 39 7.83 7.80 -13.87
C LEU A 39 7.91 6.44 -14.58
N SER A 40 7.63 5.34 -13.91
CA SER A 40 7.57 4.00 -14.52
C SER A 40 6.18 3.61 -15.04
N ALA A 41 5.17 4.43 -14.80
CA ALA A 41 3.78 4.18 -15.18
C ALA A 41 3.42 4.91 -16.48
N ASN A 42 2.54 4.31 -17.32
CA ASN A 42 2.03 4.94 -18.53
C ASN A 42 0.51 4.72 -18.71
N PHE A 43 -0.14 5.59 -19.48
CA PHE A 43 -1.57 5.51 -19.74
C PHE A 43 -1.98 4.32 -20.62
N GLN A 44 -1.05 3.71 -21.38
CA GLN A 44 -1.35 2.56 -22.25
C GLN A 44 -1.70 1.31 -21.43
N SER A 45 -1.11 1.15 -20.25
CA SER A 45 -1.46 0.06 -19.33
C SER A 45 -2.91 0.14 -18.89
N LEU A 46 -3.44 1.36 -18.67
CA LEU A 46 -4.83 1.59 -18.30
C LEU A 46 -5.79 1.12 -19.39
N LYS A 47 -5.51 1.43 -20.65
CA LYS A 47 -6.35 1.02 -21.80
C LYS A 47 -6.51 -0.50 -21.88
N ARG A 48 -5.43 -1.26 -21.72
CA ARG A 48 -5.46 -2.74 -21.78
C ARG A 48 -6.31 -3.38 -20.68
N SER A 49 -6.42 -2.74 -19.51
CA SER A 49 -7.19 -3.28 -18.39
C SER A 49 -8.69 -3.00 -18.52
N ILE A 50 -9.07 -1.98 -19.32
CA ILE A 50 -10.48 -1.73 -19.66
C ILE A 50 -11.03 -2.84 -20.57
N GLU A 51 -10.18 -3.46 -21.37
CA GLU A 51 -10.56 -4.57 -22.28
C GLU A 51 -10.87 -5.87 -21.52
N LYS A 52 -10.30 -6.06 -20.31
CA LYS A 52 -10.58 -7.20 -19.43
C LYS A 52 -10.87 -6.72 -18.02
N PRO A 53 -12.07 -6.16 -17.76
CA PRO A 53 -12.35 -5.43 -16.53
C PRO A 53 -12.49 -6.33 -15.29
N LEU A 54 -12.80 -7.63 -15.45
CA LEU A 54 -13.15 -8.50 -14.34
C LEU A 54 -12.05 -8.60 -13.27
N PRO A 55 -10.77 -8.87 -13.58
CA PRO A 55 -9.72 -8.88 -12.55
C PRO A 55 -9.55 -7.54 -11.83
N MET A 56 -9.74 -6.42 -12.53
CA MET A 56 -9.68 -5.09 -11.93
C MET A 56 -10.87 -4.85 -10.98
N ILE A 57 -12.08 -5.23 -11.39
CA ILE A 57 -13.28 -5.15 -10.54
C ILE A 57 -13.11 -6.01 -9.28
N MET A 58 -12.54 -7.22 -9.41
CA MET A 58 -12.23 -8.10 -8.28
C MET A 58 -11.24 -7.43 -7.31
N ALA A 59 -10.18 -6.80 -7.83
CA ALA A 59 -9.22 -6.08 -6.99
C ALA A 59 -9.88 -4.91 -6.26
N LEU A 60 -10.65 -4.07 -6.98
CA LEU A 60 -11.36 -2.93 -6.38
C LEU A 60 -12.41 -3.36 -5.36
N PHE A 61 -13.09 -4.49 -5.58
CA PHE A 61 -14.01 -5.07 -4.59
C PHE A 61 -13.27 -5.45 -3.29
N VAL A 62 -12.13 -6.13 -3.40
CA VAL A 62 -11.30 -6.47 -2.22
C VAL A 62 -10.81 -5.20 -1.52
N LEU A 63 -10.30 -4.23 -2.30
CA LEU A 63 -9.70 -3.00 -1.78
C LEU A 63 -10.70 -2.10 -1.05
N HIS A 64 -11.88 -1.88 -1.66
CA HIS A 64 -12.78 -0.81 -1.26
C HIS A 64 -14.09 -1.28 -0.61
N ILE A 65 -14.42 -2.57 -0.70
CA ILE A 65 -15.62 -3.12 -0.08
C ILE A 65 -15.24 -4.13 0.99
N PHE A 66 -14.62 -5.24 0.60
CA PHE A 66 -14.36 -6.32 1.53
C PHE A 66 -13.44 -5.91 2.68
N MET A 67 -12.27 -5.37 2.37
CA MET A 67 -11.26 -5.05 3.40
C MET A 67 -11.69 -3.93 4.35
N PRO A 68 -12.31 -2.82 3.90
CA PRO A 68 -12.82 -1.80 4.81
C PRO A 68 -13.91 -2.32 5.75
N VAL A 69 -14.88 -3.10 5.23
CA VAL A 69 -15.94 -3.71 6.04
C VAL A 69 -15.36 -4.74 7.02
N PHE A 70 -14.39 -5.53 6.59
CA PHE A 70 -13.71 -6.50 7.45
C PHE A 70 -12.93 -5.82 8.58
N ALA A 71 -12.17 -4.75 8.28
CA ALA A 71 -11.45 -3.98 9.29
C ALA A 71 -12.40 -3.27 10.26
N TRP A 72 -13.50 -2.72 9.77
CA TRP A 72 -14.55 -2.14 10.58
C TRP A 72 -15.18 -3.17 11.53
N GLY A 73 -15.62 -4.32 11.02
CA GLY A 73 -16.25 -5.37 11.81
C GLY A 73 -15.31 -5.95 12.85
N SER A 74 -14.10 -6.35 12.45
CA SER A 74 -13.09 -6.90 13.38
C SER A 74 -12.61 -5.88 14.40
N GLY A 75 -12.45 -4.61 14.00
CA GLY A 75 -12.09 -3.52 14.88
C GLY A 75 -13.13 -3.26 15.96
N HIS A 76 -14.43 -3.19 15.61
CA HIS A 76 -15.51 -3.01 16.55
C HIS A 76 -15.68 -4.20 17.50
N LEU A 77 -15.44 -5.42 17.05
CA LEU A 77 -15.52 -6.62 17.89
C LEU A 77 -14.49 -6.60 19.02
N ILE A 78 -13.28 -6.09 18.77
CA ILE A 78 -12.17 -6.16 19.73
C ILE A 78 -11.92 -4.82 20.44
N PHE A 79 -12.13 -3.70 19.73
CA PHE A 79 -11.85 -2.35 20.22
C PHE A 79 -13.12 -1.49 20.29
N SER A 80 -14.28 -2.06 20.68
CA SER A 80 -15.59 -1.39 20.68
C SER A 80 -15.64 -0.07 21.45
N GLY A 81 -14.79 0.09 22.48
CA GLY A 81 -14.68 1.32 23.28
C GLY A 81 -13.62 2.31 22.79
N ASP A 82 -12.97 2.07 21.65
CA ASP A 82 -11.86 2.89 21.15
C ASP A 82 -12.03 3.24 19.67
N PRO A 83 -12.85 4.26 19.37
CA PRO A 83 -13.14 4.65 17.99
C PRO A 83 -11.90 5.13 17.23
N LEU A 84 -10.87 5.68 17.90
CA LEU A 84 -9.65 6.14 17.24
C LEU A 84 -8.81 4.96 16.74
N THR A 85 -8.67 3.91 17.55
CA THR A 85 -8.01 2.67 17.13
C THR A 85 -8.75 2.01 15.97
N VAL A 86 -10.09 1.91 16.05
CA VAL A 86 -10.90 1.35 14.94
C VAL A 86 -10.73 2.17 13.67
N THR A 87 -10.77 3.50 13.76
CA THR A 87 -10.52 4.40 12.62
C THR A 87 -9.14 4.16 12.02
N GLY A 88 -8.11 3.97 12.83
CA GLY A 88 -6.75 3.65 12.37
C GLY A 88 -6.66 2.30 11.65
N LEU A 89 -7.38 1.27 12.12
CA LEU A 89 -7.47 -0.02 11.45
C LEU A 89 -8.15 0.11 10.07
N ILE A 90 -9.26 0.87 9.99
CA ILE A 90 -9.95 1.18 8.74
C ILE A 90 -9.03 1.99 7.81
N MET A 91 -8.37 3.04 8.32
CA MET A 91 -7.42 3.85 7.58
C MET A 91 -6.35 3.00 6.93
N GLY A 92 -5.78 2.03 7.65
CA GLY A 92 -4.73 1.12 7.15
C GLY A 92 -5.14 0.29 5.93
N VAL A 93 -6.43 0.15 5.64
CA VAL A 93 -6.94 -0.67 4.53
C VAL A 93 -7.68 0.12 3.44
N VAL A 94 -8.22 1.32 3.74
CA VAL A 94 -8.94 2.13 2.73
C VAL A 94 -8.01 2.94 1.84
N ILE A 95 -6.76 3.18 2.27
CA ILE A 95 -5.74 3.83 1.45
C ILE A 95 -5.44 3.04 0.18
N PRO A 96 -5.09 3.72 -0.93
CA PRO A 96 -4.85 3.04 -2.20
C PRO A 96 -3.71 2.03 -2.13
N THR A 97 -3.70 1.11 -3.07
CA THR A 97 -2.62 0.11 -3.19
C THR A 97 -1.28 0.78 -3.51
N GLY A 98 -0.20 0.23 -2.97
CA GLY A 98 1.13 0.82 -3.12
C GLY A 98 1.83 0.40 -4.41
N ILE A 99 2.65 1.29 -4.98
CA ILE A 99 3.49 0.99 -6.17
C ILE A 99 4.44 -0.21 -5.90
N THR A 100 4.78 -0.49 -4.66
CA THR A 100 5.59 -1.64 -4.27
C THR A 100 4.92 -2.98 -4.62
N SER A 101 3.60 -3.03 -4.73
CA SER A 101 2.87 -4.23 -5.18
C SER A 101 3.27 -4.64 -6.59
N LEU A 102 3.60 -3.67 -7.47
CA LEU A 102 4.12 -3.93 -8.82
C LEU A 102 5.46 -4.67 -8.79
N ILE A 103 6.35 -4.29 -7.89
CA ILE A 103 7.67 -4.93 -7.75
C ILE A 103 7.51 -6.39 -7.34
N TRP A 104 6.67 -6.65 -6.36
CA TRP A 104 6.39 -8.01 -5.88
C TRP A 104 5.65 -8.84 -6.93
N ALA A 105 4.63 -8.28 -7.58
CA ALA A 105 3.93 -8.96 -8.67
C ALA A 105 4.89 -9.33 -9.80
N ALA A 106 5.74 -8.41 -10.25
CA ALA A 106 6.73 -8.67 -11.30
C ALA A 106 7.74 -9.76 -10.88
N MET A 107 8.22 -9.75 -9.63
CA MET A 107 9.15 -10.76 -9.09
C MET A 107 8.56 -12.17 -9.11
N TYR A 108 7.25 -12.30 -8.92
CA TYR A 108 6.53 -13.59 -8.93
C TYR A 108 5.77 -13.85 -10.23
N LYS A 109 6.16 -13.21 -11.33
CA LYS A 109 5.60 -13.40 -12.69
C LYS A 109 4.11 -13.05 -12.80
N GLY A 110 3.65 -12.06 -12.02
CA GLY A 110 2.32 -11.49 -12.15
C GLY A 110 2.17 -10.64 -13.41
N ASN A 111 0.94 -10.34 -13.75
CA ASN A 111 0.59 -9.48 -14.87
C ASN A 111 0.90 -8.01 -14.54
N VAL A 112 2.07 -7.55 -15.00
CA VAL A 112 2.56 -6.18 -14.75
C VAL A 112 1.58 -5.12 -15.25
N GLY A 113 0.98 -5.35 -16.42
CA GLY A 113 0.00 -4.43 -17.02
C GLY A 113 -1.25 -4.29 -16.13
N LEU A 114 -1.82 -5.41 -15.70
CA LEU A 114 -2.98 -5.44 -14.80
C LEU A 114 -2.65 -4.79 -13.46
N THR A 115 -1.52 -5.17 -12.84
CA THR A 115 -1.09 -4.61 -11.56
C THR A 115 -0.95 -3.09 -11.61
N LEU A 116 -0.29 -2.59 -12.67
CA LEU A 116 -0.10 -1.16 -12.85
C LEU A 116 -1.43 -0.43 -13.06
N SER A 117 -2.35 -1.03 -13.81
CA SER A 117 -3.67 -0.44 -14.04
C SER A 117 -4.52 -0.38 -12.78
N ILE A 118 -4.48 -1.42 -11.93
CA ILE A 118 -5.15 -1.42 -10.62
C ILE A 118 -4.59 -0.27 -9.77
N ILE A 119 -3.25 -0.15 -9.69
CA ILE A 119 -2.61 0.94 -8.95
C ILE A 119 -3.07 2.31 -9.43
N LEU A 120 -3.11 2.53 -10.75
CA LEU A 120 -3.48 3.81 -11.34
C LEU A 120 -4.94 4.18 -11.07
N VAL A 121 -5.87 3.24 -11.31
CA VAL A 121 -7.29 3.46 -11.07
C VAL A 121 -7.54 3.74 -9.60
N ASP A 122 -6.99 2.91 -8.72
CA ASP A 122 -7.11 3.02 -7.29
C ASP A 122 -6.54 4.37 -6.78
N THR A 123 -5.37 4.79 -7.28
CA THR A 123 -4.76 6.08 -6.97
C THR A 123 -5.65 7.26 -7.37
N VAL A 124 -6.22 7.23 -8.58
CA VAL A 124 -7.10 8.31 -9.07
C VAL A 124 -8.41 8.38 -8.30
N LEU A 125 -8.96 7.23 -7.88
CA LEU A 125 -10.19 7.14 -7.10
C LEU A 125 -9.98 7.49 -5.62
N SER A 126 -8.76 7.41 -5.10
CA SER A 126 -8.45 7.55 -3.68
C SER A 126 -8.93 8.86 -3.03
N PRO A 127 -8.88 10.06 -3.66
CA PRO A 127 -9.37 11.28 -3.04
C PRO A 127 -10.87 11.25 -2.71
N PHE A 128 -11.64 10.42 -3.39
CA PHE A 128 -13.07 10.26 -3.18
C PHE A 128 -13.37 9.06 -2.28
N ILE A 129 -12.81 7.90 -2.60
CA ILE A 129 -13.14 6.64 -1.92
C ILE A 129 -12.60 6.63 -0.49
N VAL A 130 -11.39 7.13 -0.24
CA VAL A 130 -10.79 7.08 1.11
C VAL A 130 -11.59 7.93 2.11
N PRO A 131 -11.85 9.24 1.87
CA PRO A 131 -12.64 10.05 2.79
C PRO A 131 -14.08 9.53 2.94
N LEU A 132 -14.72 9.10 1.84
CA LEU A 132 -16.06 8.55 1.88
C LEU A 132 -16.12 7.26 2.73
N SER A 133 -15.20 6.32 2.54
CA SER A 133 -15.16 5.09 3.32
C SER A 133 -14.96 5.38 4.81
N LEU A 134 -14.07 6.32 5.14
CA LEU A 134 -13.86 6.73 6.53
C LEU A 134 -15.09 7.40 7.12
N SER A 135 -15.76 8.30 6.39
CA SER A 135 -16.96 8.98 6.89
C SER A 135 -18.10 8.01 7.17
N VAL A 136 -18.25 6.96 6.35
CA VAL A 136 -19.29 5.95 6.52
C VAL A 136 -18.96 4.96 7.64
N LEU A 137 -17.68 4.52 7.72
CA LEU A 137 -17.30 3.42 8.59
C LEU A 137 -16.80 3.86 9.97
N ALA A 138 -16.10 5.00 10.09
CA ALA A 138 -15.61 5.49 11.38
C ALA A 138 -16.69 6.16 12.23
N GLY A 139 -17.82 6.53 11.62
CA GLY A 139 -19.00 7.09 12.30
C GLY A 139 -18.85 8.54 12.77
N ALA A 140 -19.89 9.07 13.41
CA ALA A 140 -19.97 10.47 13.84
C ALA A 140 -19.06 10.83 15.02
N ASN A 141 -18.45 9.85 15.66
CA ASN A 141 -17.62 10.06 16.84
C ASN A 141 -16.21 10.60 16.53
N VAL A 142 -15.82 10.61 15.25
CA VAL A 142 -14.52 11.12 14.81
C VAL A 142 -14.76 12.29 13.86
N GLN A 143 -14.39 13.50 14.29
CA GLN A 143 -14.46 14.67 13.43
C GLN A 143 -13.44 14.53 12.29
N MET A 144 -13.89 14.71 11.06
CA MET A 144 -13.07 14.56 9.85
C MET A 144 -13.24 15.76 8.93
N ASP A 145 -12.13 16.33 8.50
CA ASP A 145 -12.10 17.27 7.39
C ASP A 145 -12.03 16.51 6.06
N LEU A 146 -13.20 16.08 5.58
CA LEU A 146 -13.31 15.32 4.33
C LEU A 146 -12.74 16.08 3.14
N TRP A 147 -13.00 17.38 3.07
CA TRP A 147 -12.51 18.22 1.97
C TRP A 147 -11.00 18.39 2.01
N GLY A 148 -10.43 18.66 3.19
CA GLY A 148 -8.99 18.69 3.40
C GLY A 148 -8.32 17.38 3.04
N MET A 149 -8.90 16.24 3.41
CA MET A 149 -8.40 14.90 3.04
C MET A 149 -8.46 14.66 1.53
N MET A 150 -9.56 15.01 0.86
CA MET A 150 -9.68 14.91 -0.60
C MET A 150 -8.61 15.74 -1.29
N LYS A 151 -8.44 16.99 -0.87
CA LYS A 151 -7.44 17.91 -1.39
C LYS A 151 -6.02 17.40 -1.13
N GLY A 152 -5.72 16.96 0.10
CA GLY A 152 -4.41 16.41 0.47
C GLY A 152 -4.04 15.18 -0.37
N LEU A 153 -4.97 14.22 -0.56
CA LEU A 153 -4.75 13.07 -1.43
C LEU A 153 -4.54 13.49 -2.89
N ALA A 154 -5.30 14.46 -3.39
CA ALA A 154 -5.11 14.96 -4.74
C ALA A 154 -3.71 15.58 -4.92
N GLU A 155 -3.27 16.41 -3.97
CA GLU A 155 -2.00 17.13 -4.03
C GLU A 155 -0.78 16.21 -3.82
N MET A 156 -0.84 15.28 -2.88
CA MET A 156 0.32 14.43 -2.55
C MET A 156 0.39 13.13 -3.33
N VAL A 157 -0.72 12.67 -3.94
CA VAL A 157 -0.77 11.38 -4.62
C VAL A 157 -1.19 11.52 -6.08
N VAL A 158 -2.38 12.09 -6.37
CA VAL A 158 -2.93 12.07 -7.74
C VAL A 158 -2.17 13.00 -8.68
N ILE A 159 -2.01 14.26 -8.32
CA ILE A 159 -1.32 15.26 -9.17
C ILE A 159 0.13 14.83 -9.46
N PRO A 160 0.95 14.45 -8.47
CA PRO A 160 2.30 13.96 -8.73
C PRO A 160 2.33 12.68 -9.57
N SER A 161 1.36 11.76 -9.37
CA SER A 161 1.25 10.55 -10.19
C SER A 161 0.99 10.86 -11.65
N ILE A 162 0.01 11.73 -11.93
CA ILE A 162 -0.32 12.17 -13.28
C ILE A 162 0.88 12.89 -13.91
N ALA A 163 1.55 13.78 -13.18
CA ALA A 163 2.73 14.47 -13.66
C ALA A 163 3.86 13.49 -14.04
N GLY A 164 4.13 12.48 -13.21
CA GLY A 164 5.11 11.44 -13.52
C GLY A 164 4.75 10.62 -14.75
N MET A 165 3.47 10.26 -14.91
CA MET A 165 2.97 9.56 -16.10
C MET A 165 3.04 10.41 -17.37
N ILE A 166 2.75 11.71 -17.30
CA ILE A 166 2.89 12.65 -18.42
C ILE A 166 4.36 12.71 -18.86
N VAL A 167 5.28 12.84 -17.94
CA VAL A 167 6.73 12.82 -18.26
C VAL A 167 7.10 11.50 -18.94
N ASN A 168 6.58 10.36 -18.43
CA ASN A 168 6.82 9.05 -19.08
C ASN A 168 6.24 8.98 -20.50
N GLN A 169 5.03 9.48 -20.71
CA GLN A 169 4.31 9.41 -21.97
C GLN A 169 4.97 10.25 -23.09
N PHE A 170 5.46 11.44 -22.75
CA PHE A 170 5.97 12.41 -23.72
C PHE A 170 7.50 12.43 -23.81
N SER A 171 8.22 11.65 -22.99
CA SER A 171 9.68 11.56 -23.05
C SER A 171 10.13 10.24 -23.69
N PRO A 172 11.25 10.24 -24.42
CA PRO A 172 11.84 9.00 -24.92
C PRO A 172 12.14 8.03 -23.76
N PRO A 173 11.91 6.70 -23.92
CA PRO A 173 12.10 5.72 -22.85
C PRO A 173 13.49 5.76 -22.18
N VAL A 174 14.54 6.01 -22.97
CA VAL A 174 15.92 6.14 -22.47
C VAL A 174 16.04 7.33 -21.49
N ARG A 175 15.42 8.48 -21.83
CA ARG A 175 15.45 9.68 -20.99
C ARG A 175 14.66 9.48 -19.70
N THR A 176 13.48 8.89 -19.79
CA THR A 176 12.65 8.59 -18.62
C THR A 176 13.34 7.63 -17.68
N GLN A 177 14.00 6.58 -18.20
CA GLN A 177 14.80 5.66 -17.39
C GLN A 177 15.98 6.35 -16.73
N ALA A 178 16.69 7.25 -17.44
CA ALA A 178 17.78 8.01 -16.87
C ALA A 178 17.31 8.90 -15.70
N ILE A 179 16.22 9.65 -15.90
CA ILE A 179 15.61 10.48 -14.85
C ILE A 179 15.20 9.61 -13.64
N SER A 180 14.49 8.52 -13.86
CA SER A 180 14.05 7.60 -12.81
C SER A 180 15.23 7.03 -12.03
N ARG A 181 16.30 6.61 -12.71
CA ARG A 181 17.52 6.11 -12.05
C ARG A 181 18.20 7.17 -11.20
N SER A 182 18.31 8.40 -11.70
CA SER A 182 18.96 9.52 -10.99
C SER A 182 18.14 9.95 -9.77
N LEU A 183 16.81 9.95 -9.84
CA LEU A 183 15.92 10.35 -8.75
C LEU A 183 15.68 9.24 -7.72
N SER A 184 15.83 7.97 -8.09
CA SER A 184 15.53 6.82 -7.22
C SER A 184 16.28 6.82 -5.87
N PRO A 185 17.59 7.15 -5.78
CA PRO A 185 18.27 7.22 -4.49
C PRO A 185 17.66 8.29 -3.57
N PHE A 186 17.38 9.48 -4.12
CA PHE A 186 16.76 10.58 -3.37
C PHE A 186 15.36 10.22 -2.89
N SER A 187 14.54 9.61 -3.75
CA SER A 187 13.22 9.13 -3.38
C SER A 187 13.26 8.12 -2.24
N LYS A 188 14.25 7.23 -2.20
CA LYS A 188 14.44 6.28 -1.09
C LYS A 188 14.81 6.97 0.21
N ILE A 189 15.70 7.97 0.16
CA ILE A 189 16.06 8.79 1.33
C ILE A 189 14.83 9.56 1.82
N CYS A 190 14.11 10.22 0.93
CA CYS A 190 12.86 10.90 1.25
C CYS A 190 11.85 9.96 1.92
N LEU A 191 11.71 8.72 1.42
CA LEU A 191 10.82 7.73 2.02
C LEU A 191 11.25 7.38 3.45
N MET A 192 12.53 7.21 3.71
CA MET A 192 13.05 6.95 5.06
C MET A 192 12.76 8.12 5.99
N ILE A 193 12.93 9.36 5.52
CA ILE A 193 12.63 10.58 6.27
C ILE A 193 11.14 10.65 6.60
N VAL A 194 10.25 10.42 5.62
CA VAL A 194 8.80 10.41 5.84
C VAL A 194 8.39 9.36 6.86
N ILE A 195 8.94 8.14 6.76
CA ILE A 195 8.67 7.08 7.74
C ILE A 195 9.14 7.50 9.13
N ALA A 196 10.33 8.08 9.26
CA ALA A 196 10.84 8.52 10.54
C ALA A 196 9.97 9.64 11.15
N ILE A 197 9.60 10.66 10.38
CA ILE A 197 8.74 11.75 10.87
C ILE A 197 7.35 11.21 11.28
N ASN A 198 6.71 10.39 10.46
CA ASN A 198 5.42 9.81 10.82
C ASN A 198 5.50 8.92 12.08
N SER A 199 6.62 8.22 12.26
CA SER A 199 6.84 7.38 13.43
C SER A 199 7.16 8.21 14.69
N SER A 200 7.70 9.41 14.55
CA SER A 200 7.92 10.32 15.67
C SER A 200 6.60 10.78 16.32
N GLU A 201 5.55 10.95 15.52
CA GLU A 201 4.22 11.34 16.00
C GLU A 201 3.53 10.25 16.84
N ILE A 202 3.87 8.99 16.60
CA ILE A 202 3.31 7.86 17.38
C ILE A 202 4.23 7.40 18.52
N ALA A 203 5.39 8.04 18.71
CA ALA A 203 6.37 7.65 19.73
C ALA A 203 5.75 7.50 21.14
N PRO A 204 4.85 8.39 21.63
CA PRO A 204 4.23 8.25 22.95
C PRO A 204 3.44 6.94 23.12
N TYR A 205 2.92 6.37 22.02
CA TYR A 205 2.11 5.13 22.06
C TYR A 205 2.96 3.87 21.90
N VAL A 206 4.15 3.98 21.31
CA VAL A 206 5.02 2.82 21.02
C VAL A 206 6.03 2.59 22.14
N THR A 207 6.36 3.62 22.92
CA THR A 207 7.31 3.51 24.06
C THR A 207 6.72 2.75 25.24
N HIS A 208 5.38 2.67 25.36
CA HIS A 208 4.67 1.90 26.37
C HIS A 208 3.98 0.70 25.73
N VAL A 209 4.73 -0.41 25.59
CA VAL A 209 4.19 -1.67 25.06
C VAL A 209 3.30 -2.32 26.13
N ASP A 210 2.00 -2.15 25.99
CA ASP A 210 0.98 -2.77 26.83
C ASP A 210 0.20 -3.86 26.07
N ILE A 211 -0.75 -4.51 26.74
CA ILE A 211 -1.60 -5.55 26.16
C ILE A 211 -2.46 -4.99 25.01
N LYS A 212 -2.85 -3.70 25.08
CA LYS A 212 -3.62 -3.04 24.04
C LYS A 212 -2.77 -2.86 22.77
N PHE A 213 -1.52 -2.42 22.92
CA PHE A 213 -0.59 -2.29 21.78
C PHE A 213 -0.35 -3.65 21.10
N ALA A 214 -0.13 -4.71 21.90
CA ALA A 214 0.01 -6.07 21.36
C ALA A 214 -1.26 -6.52 20.61
N GLY A 215 -2.45 -6.20 21.14
CA GLY A 215 -3.74 -6.45 20.50
C GLY A 215 -3.88 -5.72 19.18
N ILE A 216 -3.51 -4.43 19.12
CA ILE A 216 -3.50 -3.63 17.88
C ILE A 216 -2.55 -4.25 16.85
N ALA A 217 -1.32 -4.59 17.24
CA ALA A 217 -0.34 -5.21 16.35
C ALA A 217 -0.83 -6.55 15.79
N GLY A 218 -1.41 -7.40 16.64
CA GLY A 218 -2.01 -8.67 16.22
C GLY A 218 -3.17 -8.47 15.24
N MET A 219 -4.04 -7.49 15.49
CA MET A 219 -5.17 -7.16 14.61
C MET A 219 -4.69 -6.61 13.27
N VAL A 220 -3.72 -5.69 13.25
CA VAL A 220 -3.12 -5.17 12.02
C VAL A 220 -2.51 -6.29 11.19
N PHE A 221 -1.76 -7.21 11.83
CA PHE A 221 -1.21 -8.38 11.16
C PHE A 221 -2.29 -9.26 10.54
N PHE A 222 -3.35 -9.56 11.31
CA PHE A 222 -4.47 -10.40 10.87
C PHE A 222 -5.23 -9.76 9.70
N ILE A 223 -5.57 -8.48 9.80
CA ILE A 223 -6.24 -7.73 8.72
C ILE A 223 -5.37 -7.70 7.47
N ALA A 224 -4.08 -7.38 7.60
CA ALA A 224 -3.17 -7.34 6.47
C ALA A 224 -3.04 -8.71 5.79
N MET A 225 -2.88 -9.79 6.56
CA MET A 225 -2.83 -11.17 6.05
C MET A 225 -4.11 -11.55 5.30
N THR A 226 -5.27 -11.14 5.83
CA THR A 226 -6.58 -11.40 5.20
C THR A 226 -6.68 -10.78 3.81
N GLY A 227 -6.13 -9.59 3.59
CA GLY A 227 -6.13 -8.95 2.27
C GLY A 227 -5.45 -9.79 1.19
N TYR A 228 -4.28 -10.36 1.49
CA TYR A 228 -3.59 -11.28 0.58
C TYR A 228 -4.39 -12.58 0.37
N ALA A 229 -4.89 -13.17 1.46
CA ALA A 229 -5.57 -14.46 1.43
C ALA A 229 -6.89 -14.38 0.64
N VAL A 230 -7.69 -13.34 0.86
CA VAL A 230 -8.98 -13.15 0.17
C VAL A 230 -8.76 -12.86 -1.31
N ALA A 231 -7.78 -12.02 -1.67
CA ALA A 231 -7.44 -11.78 -3.06
C ALA A 231 -7.00 -13.06 -3.79
N TRP A 232 -6.23 -13.92 -3.10
CA TRP A 232 -5.85 -15.25 -3.62
C TRP A 232 -7.07 -16.14 -3.81
N LEU A 233 -7.91 -16.25 -2.77
CA LEU A 233 -9.12 -17.07 -2.80
C LEU A 233 -10.05 -16.65 -3.94
N ILE A 234 -10.35 -15.34 -4.07
CA ILE A 234 -11.20 -14.83 -5.15
C ILE A 234 -10.60 -15.13 -6.51
N GLY A 235 -9.31 -14.90 -6.71
CA GLY A 235 -8.61 -15.22 -7.96
C GLY A 235 -8.75 -16.70 -8.35
N ARG A 236 -8.63 -17.62 -7.39
CA ARG A 236 -8.82 -19.05 -7.61
C ARG A 236 -10.26 -19.42 -7.88
N LEU A 237 -11.20 -18.96 -7.08
CA LEU A 237 -12.63 -19.25 -7.25
C LEU A 237 -13.14 -18.78 -8.60
N MET A 238 -12.66 -17.62 -9.09
CA MET A 238 -12.99 -17.07 -10.39
C MET A 238 -12.14 -17.64 -11.53
N LYS A 239 -11.34 -18.69 -11.26
CA LYS A 239 -10.52 -19.43 -12.24
C LYS A 239 -9.64 -18.48 -13.10
N ARG A 240 -9.04 -17.48 -12.48
CA ARG A 240 -8.14 -16.54 -13.17
C ARG A 240 -6.82 -17.21 -13.56
N SER A 241 -6.14 -16.65 -14.56
CA SER A 241 -4.80 -17.10 -14.94
C SER A 241 -3.80 -16.85 -13.78
N GLN A 242 -2.72 -17.63 -13.77
CA GLN A 242 -1.75 -17.57 -12.69
C GLN A 242 -1.13 -16.18 -12.51
N ASP A 243 -0.82 -15.49 -13.60
CA ASP A 243 -0.29 -14.13 -13.60
C ASP A 243 -1.30 -13.10 -13.05
N GLU A 244 -2.60 -13.28 -13.36
CA GLU A 244 -3.68 -12.47 -12.78
C GLU A 244 -3.84 -12.73 -11.28
N ILE A 245 -3.79 -13.99 -10.82
CA ILE A 245 -3.85 -14.34 -9.39
C ILE A 245 -2.71 -13.69 -8.63
N VAL A 246 -1.48 -13.77 -9.14
CA VAL A 246 -0.33 -13.11 -8.51
C VAL A 246 -0.54 -11.60 -8.41
N SER A 247 -1.05 -10.98 -9.47
CA SER A 247 -1.35 -9.55 -9.47
C SER A 247 -2.41 -9.19 -8.42
N LEU A 248 -3.50 -9.96 -8.35
CA LEU A 248 -4.57 -9.76 -7.36
C LEU A 248 -4.06 -9.88 -5.93
N ILE A 249 -3.23 -10.90 -5.63
CA ILE A 249 -2.66 -11.11 -4.30
C ILE A 249 -1.87 -9.89 -3.83
N TYR A 250 -0.98 -9.37 -4.66
CA TYR A 250 -0.13 -8.25 -4.26
C TYR A 250 -0.87 -6.92 -4.28
N THR A 251 -1.80 -6.67 -5.21
CA THR A 251 -2.61 -5.46 -5.17
C THR A 251 -3.64 -5.49 -4.06
N GLY A 252 -4.27 -6.62 -3.79
CA GLY A 252 -5.25 -6.79 -2.71
C GLY A 252 -4.64 -6.80 -1.30
N GLY A 253 -3.38 -7.24 -1.17
CA GLY A 253 -2.68 -7.35 0.12
C GLY A 253 -1.81 -6.15 0.49
N MET A 254 -1.29 -5.40 -0.49
CA MET A 254 -0.39 -4.29 -0.24
C MET A 254 -1.08 -2.94 -0.35
N ARG A 255 -0.75 -2.04 0.55
CA ARG A 255 -1.27 -0.68 0.60
C ARG A 255 -0.14 0.35 0.48
N ASN A 256 -0.47 1.55 0.08
CA ASN A 256 0.41 2.70 0.18
C ASN A 256 0.39 3.23 1.63
N ILE A 257 0.91 2.41 2.56
CA ILE A 257 0.82 2.68 4.00
C ILE A 257 1.49 3.99 4.36
N SER A 258 2.54 4.40 3.63
CA SER A 258 3.18 5.70 3.85
C SER A 258 2.21 6.87 3.58
N ALA A 259 1.39 6.79 2.51
CA ALA A 259 0.34 7.77 2.26
C ALA A 259 -0.71 7.75 3.39
N GLY A 260 -1.09 6.56 3.86
CA GLY A 260 -2.01 6.40 4.99
C GLY A 260 -1.49 7.01 6.28
N ALA A 261 -0.22 6.84 6.57
CA ALA A 261 0.41 7.44 7.75
C ALA A 261 0.43 8.98 7.65
N VAL A 262 0.76 9.53 6.47
CA VAL A 262 0.68 10.98 6.23
C VAL A 262 -0.74 11.50 6.46
N LEU A 263 -1.75 10.84 5.92
CA LEU A 263 -3.15 11.22 6.13
C LEU A 263 -3.54 11.12 7.60
N ALA A 264 -3.19 10.02 8.27
CA ALA A 264 -3.52 9.81 9.68
C ALA A 264 -2.92 10.93 10.55
N VAL A 265 -1.65 11.27 10.35
CA VAL A 265 -0.97 12.31 11.11
C VAL A 265 -1.49 13.72 10.77
N SER A 266 -1.85 13.97 9.51
CA SER A 266 -2.27 15.31 9.06
C SER A 266 -3.71 15.66 9.43
N PHE A 267 -4.61 14.67 9.53
CA PHE A 267 -6.05 14.91 9.63
C PHE A 267 -6.72 14.28 10.86
N PHE A 268 -5.96 13.52 11.68
CA PHE A 268 -6.50 12.83 12.82
C PHE A 268 -5.58 12.96 14.05
N PRO A 269 -6.11 12.70 15.26
CA PRO A 269 -5.25 12.51 16.44
C PRO A 269 -4.21 11.41 16.19
N SER A 270 -2.99 11.58 16.71
CA SER A 270 -1.84 10.66 16.47
C SER A 270 -2.15 9.19 16.80
N GLN A 271 -3.12 8.92 17.65
CA GLN A 271 -3.57 7.56 17.98
C GLN A 271 -4.08 6.81 16.75
N VAL A 272 -4.73 7.48 15.79
CA VAL A 272 -5.20 6.88 14.52
C VAL A 272 -4.03 6.41 13.65
N ALA A 273 -2.87 7.06 13.74
CA ALA A 273 -1.68 6.68 12.99
C ALA A 273 -1.02 5.39 13.52
N VAL A 274 -1.26 4.98 14.77
CA VAL A 274 -0.62 3.81 15.40
C VAL A 274 -0.84 2.52 14.61
N PRO A 275 -2.08 2.09 14.30
CA PRO A 275 -2.29 0.88 13.50
C PRO A 275 -1.68 0.98 12.10
N VAL A 276 -1.72 2.17 11.48
CA VAL A 276 -1.19 2.41 10.13
C VAL A 276 0.33 2.23 10.11
N VAL A 277 1.05 2.85 11.04
CA VAL A 277 2.52 2.74 11.12
C VAL A 277 2.97 1.32 11.46
N ILE A 278 2.25 0.62 12.37
CA ILE A 278 2.50 -0.80 12.65
C ILE A 278 2.37 -1.63 11.36
N GLY A 279 1.40 -1.32 10.51
CA GLY A 279 1.22 -1.98 9.21
C GLY A 279 2.44 -1.90 8.29
N MET A 280 3.25 -0.83 8.37
CA MET A 280 4.49 -0.71 7.60
C MET A 280 5.49 -1.83 7.92
N LEU A 281 5.53 -2.27 9.18
CA LEU A 281 6.46 -3.31 9.63
C LEU A 281 6.05 -4.68 9.08
N PHE A 282 4.74 -4.97 9.02
CA PHE A 282 4.24 -6.27 8.58
C PHE A 282 4.16 -6.43 7.07
N GLN A 283 3.94 -5.35 6.32
CA GLN A 283 3.66 -5.43 4.89
C GLN A 283 4.73 -6.18 4.10
N GLN A 284 6.01 -5.91 4.33
CA GLN A 284 7.11 -6.56 3.60
C GLN A 284 7.28 -8.02 4.02
N ILE A 285 7.04 -8.33 5.29
CA ILE A 285 7.11 -9.69 5.83
C ILE A 285 5.99 -10.53 5.20
N LEU A 286 4.77 -10.01 5.18
CA LEU A 286 3.62 -10.68 4.57
C LEU A 286 3.80 -10.86 3.05
N ALA A 287 4.31 -9.84 2.35
CA ALA A 287 4.61 -9.95 0.92
C ALA A 287 5.61 -11.07 0.63
N ALA A 288 6.66 -11.22 1.45
CA ALA A 288 7.62 -12.31 1.33
C ALA A 288 7.00 -13.67 1.66
N LEU A 289 6.18 -13.74 2.71
CA LEU A 289 5.47 -14.96 3.10
C LEU A 289 4.54 -15.46 1.98
N PHE A 290 3.70 -14.56 1.44
CA PHE A 290 2.82 -14.93 0.33
C PHE A 290 3.58 -15.26 -0.95
N GLY A 291 4.74 -14.64 -1.19
CA GLY A 291 5.63 -15.02 -2.25
C GLY A 291 6.19 -16.46 -2.10
N TYR A 292 6.56 -16.85 -0.88
CA TYR A 292 6.94 -18.22 -0.59
C TYR A 292 5.77 -19.22 -0.82
N LEU A 293 4.57 -18.87 -0.32
CA LEU A 293 3.38 -19.70 -0.51
C LEU A 293 3.00 -19.85 -2.00
N LEU A 294 3.09 -18.75 -2.78
CA LEU A 294 2.89 -18.79 -4.23
C LEU A 294 3.86 -19.75 -4.93
N ARG A 295 5.14 -19.72 -4.59
CA ARG A 295 6.11 -20.66 -5.15
C ARG A 295 5.77 -22.11 -4.84
N ARG A 296 5.25 -22.36 -3.65
CA ARG A 296 4.93 -23.72 -3.20
C ARG A 296 3.64 -24.25 -3.81
N PHE A 297 2.61 -23.42 -3.97
CA PHE A 297 1.26 -23.86 -4.31
C PHE A 297 0.79 -23.49 -5.71
N GLU A 298 1.31 -22.42 -6.31
CA GLU A 298 0.89 -21.93 -7.62
C GLU A 298 1.96 -22.04 -8.69
N LEU A 299 3.19 -21.63 -8.38
CA LEU A 299 4.27 -21.61 -9.35
C LEU A 299 4.83 -23.03 -9.45
N LYS A 300 4.35 -23.84 -10.40
CA LYS A 300 4.99 -25.11 -10.73
C LYS A 300 6.48 -24.85 -10.97
N PRO A 301 7.39 -25.62 -10.35
CA PRO A 301 8.79 -25.53 -10.70
C PRO A 301 8.90 -25.75 -12.21
N VAL A 302 9.62 -24.89 -12.89
CA VAL A 302 10.12 -25.15 -14.25
C VAL A 302 11.18 -26.24 -14.09
N VAL A 303 10.73 -27.46 -13.77
CA VAL A 303 11.57 -28.64 -13.73
C VAL A 303 11.62 -29.18 -15.14
N MET A 304 12.76 -28.91 -15.79
CA MET A 304 13.41 -29.81 -16.71
C MET A 304 12.60 -30.36 -17.89
N LYS A 305 12.30 -29.47 -18.84
CA LYS A 305 12.16 -29.90 -20.23
C LYS A 305 13.53 -30.11 -20.91
N TYR A 306 14.64 -29.80 -20.23
CA TYR A 306 15.99 -29.89 -20.78
C TYR A 306 16.64 -31.26 -20.65
N GLU A 307 16.21 -32.12 -19.75
CA GLU A 307 16.82 -33.47 -19.62
C GLU A 307 16.19 -34.53 -20.52
N LYS A 308 14.94 -34.33 -20.99
CA LYS A 308 14.28 -35.32 -21.85
C LYS A 308 14.77 -35.33 -23.29
N ASN A 309 15.47 -34.24 -23.71
CA ASN A 309 16.07 -34.18 -25.06
C ASN A 309 17.55 -34.59 -25.08
N ARG A 310 18.19 -34.86 -23.93
CA ARG A 310 19.56 -35.37 -23.87
C ARG A 310 19.67 -36.90 -23.72
N SER A 311 18.58 -37.57 -23.47
CA SER A 311 18.54 -39.05 -23.42
C SER A 311 17.96 -39.68 -24.69
N ALA A 312 17.72 -38.87 -25.73
CA ALA A 312 17.19 -39.33 -27.04
C ALA A 312 18.15 -39.04 -28.20
N THR A 313 19.39 -38.66 -27.91
CA THR A 313 20.55 -38.67 -28.83
C THR A 313 21.65 -39.53 -28.21
#